data_093ae4407c2e9825cc4b2be70296579e
#
_entry.id   093ae4407c2e9825cc4b2be70296579e
#
_cell.length_a   1.000
_cell.length_b   1.000
_cell.length_c   1.000
_cell.angle_alpha   90.00
_cell.angle_beta   90.00
_cell.angle_gamma   90.00
#
_symmetry.space_group_name_H-M   'P 1'
#
loop_
_entity.id
_entity.type
_entity.pdbx_description
1 polymer ?
#
loop_
_entity_poly.entity_id
_entity_poly.type
_entity_poly.pdbx_seq_one_letter_code
_entity_poly.pdbx_strand_id
1 'polypeptide(L)'
;MKLSLPRQTALAAVVAALFCLPSPSVAVDLAVYSDQFRKLATARSETLAIMGGDDGISGGTYRFYDDGTRMSITKLGGKGILGEPKRLGDSDMSWSPLLGGTIGYISGENSFNNNPVLANNREEFTTFAAGLESGVKLSLTRELNIGPSLGLIYAHSDSSFKPGTPLGSHLKQLYGGQLFDWNIDPLSLVPALDIQYEKPFNNDLKLTLLSRFAWFNTWSVASSSSYLHGSGSSYDWENRVDLDLRLPLKLFGFPLHTGGYVALDVLGDDFRDTVGTNTMYTVNGRLVLGELSGLWKLNWLG
;
A
#
# COMPACT_ATOMS: atom_id res chain seq x y z
N MET A 1 -16.92 -22.85 -11.07
CA MET A 1 -17.70 -21.86 -10.28
C MET A 1 -17.30 -22.09 -8.83
N LYS A 2 -16.24 -21.37 -8.34
CA LYS A 2 -15.82 -21.42 -6.92
C LYS A 2 -16.61 -20.34 -6.20
N LEU A 3 -17.54 -20.76 -5.34
CA LEU A 3 -18.22 -19.87 -4.40
C LEU A 3 -17.15 -19.37 -3.40
N SER A 4 -16.68 -18.15 -3.55
CA SER A 4 -15.97 -17.46 -2.49
C SER A 4 -17.01 -17.09 -1.43
N LEU A 5 -17.02 -17.80 -0.32
CA LEU A 5 -17.79 -17.41 0.86
C LEU A 5 -17.27 -16.03 1.31
N PRO A 6 -18.13 -15.05 1.53
CA PRO A 6 -17.73 -13.74 2.04
C PRO A 6 -17.06 -13.91 3.40
N ARG A 7 -15.95 -13.20 3.62
CA ARG A 7 -15.08 -13.28 4.82
C ARG A 7 -15.84 -13.18 6.15
N GLN A 8 -16.92 -12.42 6.17
CA GLN A 8 -17.79 -12.27 7.34
C GLN A 8 -18.51 -13.56 7.72
N THR A 9 -18.82 -14.43 6.75
CA THR A 9 -19.44 -15.74 7.01
C THR A 9 -18.46 -16.74 7.64
N ALA A 10 -17.14 -16.62 7.37
CA ALA A 10 -16.15 -17.49 8.01
C ALA A 10 -16.01 -17.17 9.51
N LEU A 11 -15.91 -15.90 9.88
CA LEU A 11 -15.87 -15.48 11.29
C LEU A 11 -17.17 -15.83 12.03
N ALA A 12 -18.33 -15.66 11.36
CA ALA A 12 -19.64 -16.04 11.90
C ALA A 12 -19.77 -17.56 12.15
N ALA A 13 -19.28 -18.37 11.21
CA ALA A 13 -19.32 -19.81 11.34
C ALA A 13 -18.49 -20.30 12.55
N VAL A 14 -17.39 -19.63 12.85
CA VAL A 14 -16.54 -19.94 14.00
C VAL A 14 -17.20 -19.58 15.31
N VAL A 15 -17.72 -18.36 15.39
CA VAL A 15 -18.40 -17.89 16.60
C VAL A 15 -19.67 -18.76 16.83
N ALA A 16 -20.40 -19.11 15.77
CA ALA A 16 -21.56 -20.01 15.88
C ALA A 16 -21.14 -21.44 16.30
N ALA A 17 -20.04 -21.97 15.76
CA ALA A 17 -19.53 -23.30 16.13
C ALA A 17 -19.04 -23.35 17.60
N LEU A 18 -18.51 -22.26 18.13
CA LEU A 18 -18.08 -22.16 19.53
C LEU A 18 -19.26 -22.22 20.53
N PHE A 19 -20.47 -21.83 20.12
CA PHE A 19 -21.61 -21.72 21.02
C PHE A 19 -22.73 -22.77 20.80
N CYS A 20 -22.75 -23.46 19.67
CA CYS A 20 -23.84 -24.38 19.33
C CYS A 20 -23.59 -25.85 19.65
N LEU A 21 -22.41 -26.23 20.20
CA LEU A 21 -22.09 -27.63 20.48
C LEU A 21 -21.86 -27.86 21.98
N PRO A 22 -22.61 -28.77 22.62
CA PRO A 22 -22.39 -29.19 24.01
C PRO A 22 -21.27 -30.23 24.15
N SER A 23 -20.18 -30.15 23.40
CA SER A 23 -19.10 -31.09 23.49
C SER A 23 -17.72 -30.43 23.53
N PRO A 24 -16.81 -30.85 24.42
CA PRO A 24 -15.52 -30.21 24.66
C PRO A 24 -14.44 -30.55 23.59
N SER A 25 -14.80 -30.91 22.37
CA SER A 25 -13.84 -31.42 21.39
C SER A 25 -13.81 -30.72 20.03
N VAL A 26 -14.50 -29.59 19.86
CA VAL A 26 -14.24 -28.74 18.68
C VAL A 26 -13.15 -27.76 19.05
N ALA A 27 -11.91 -28.21 18.98
CA ALA A 27 -10.77 -27.31 18.83
C ALA A 27 -10.98 -26.58 17.49
N VAL A 28 -11.52 -25.37 17.54
CA VAL A 28 -11.49 -24.46 16.40
C VAL A 28 -10.01 -24.33 16.08
N ASP A 29 -9.62 -24.65 14.84
CA ASP A 29 -8.24 -24.52 14.43
C ASP A 29 -7.87 -23.04 14.38
N LEU A 30 -7.47 -22.50 15.53
CA LEU A 30 -7.06 -21.10 15.69
C LEU A 30 -5.91 -20.74 14.73
N ALA A 31 -5.17 -21.73 14.22
CA ALA A 31 -4.11 -21.52 13.27
C ALA A 31 -4.63 -20.99 11.92
N VAL A 32 -5.80 -21.46 11.46
CA VAL A 32 -6.42 -20.96 10.21
C VAL A 32 -6.81 -19.49 10.36
N TYR A 33 -7.30 -19.09 11.54
CA TYR A 33 -7.69 -17.69 11.79
C TYR A 33 -6.48 -16.81 11.98
N SER A 34 -5.44 -17.27 12.66
CA SER A 34 -4.20 -16.53 12.82
C SER A 34 -3.57 -16.20 11.48
N ASP A 35 -3.61 -17.10 10.51
CA ASP A 35 -3.11 -16.85 9.15
C ASP A 35 -3.89 -15.72 8.46
N GLN A 36 -5.21 -15.70 8.58
CA GLN A 36 -6.05 -14.65 8.00
C GLN A 36 -5.81 -13.28 8.65
N PHE A 37 -5.71 -13.22 9.98
CA PHE A 37 -5.41 -11.97 10.69
C PHE A 37 -4.00 -11.46 10.37
N ARG A 38 -3.03 -12.34 10.31
CA ARG A 38 -1.67 -12.02 9.91
C ARG A 38 -1.62 -11.45 8.48
N LYS A 39 -2.28 -12.10 7.52
CA LYS A 39 -2.38 -11.62 6.13
C LYS A 39 -3.04 -10.23 6.07
N LEU A 40 -4.09 -10.01 6.85
CA LEU A 40 -4.74 -8.71 6.93
C LEU A 40 -3.81 -7.63 7.48
N ALA A 41 -3.06 -7.90 8.53
CA ALA A 41 -2.13 -6.95 9.13
C ALA A 41 -0.96 -6.61 8.19
N THR A 42 -0.38 -7.63 7.52
CA THR A 42 0.66 -7.44 6.50
C THR A 42 0.14 -6.65 5.32
N ALA A 43 -1.01 -6.98 4.78
CA ALA A 43 -1.59 -6.28 3.64
C ALA A 43 -1.92 -4.81 3.94
N ARG A 44 -2.31 -4.46 5.17
CA ARG A 44 -2.47 -3.06 5.59
C ARG A 44 -1.16 -2.28 5.50
N SER A 45 -0.05 -2.91 5.88
CA SER A 45 1.29 -2.30 5.77
C SER A 45 1.71 -2.13 4.32
N GLU A 46 1.46 -3.13 3.49
CA GLU A 46 1.77 -3.13 2.07
C GLU A 46 0.94 -2.11 1.29
N THR A 47 -0.34 -1.90 1.66
CA THR A 47 -1.20 -0.87 1.06
C THR A 47 -0.57 0.52 1.11
N LEU A 48 0.13 0.84 2.21
CA LEU A 48 0.85 2.12 2.31
C LEU A 48 2.05 2.22 1.37
N ALA A 49 2.67 1.09 1.04
CA ALA A 49 3.80 1.03 0.14
C ALA A 49 3.40 1.16 -1.33
N ILE A 50 2.33 0.48 -1.73
CA ILE A 50 1.85 0.41 -3.11
C ILE A 50 1.49 1.82 -3.63
N MET A 51 0.87 2.63 -2.80
CA MET A 51 0.36 3.94 -3.18
C MET A 51 1.43 5.05 -3.30
N GLY A 52 2.71 4.76 -3.56
CA GLY A 52 3.72 5.80 -3.49
C GLY A 52 4.98 5.64 -4.29
N GLY A 53 4.87 5.34 -5.54
CA GLY A 53 5.99 5.30 -6.47
C GLY A 53 6.19 6.55 -7.32
N ASP A 54 5.62 7.70 -6.97
CA ASP A 54 5.74 8.91 -7.80
C ASP A 54 7.15 9.49 -7.75
N ASP A 55 7.68 9.84 -8.91
CA ASP A 55 8.88 10.67 -9.02
C ASP A 55 8.58 12.06 -8.43
N GLY A 56 9.44 12.52 -7.53
CA GLY A 56 9.24 13.77 -6.80
C GLY A 56 8.59 13.54 -5.42
N ILE A 57 8.01 14.58 -4.86
CA ILE A 57 7.29 14.51 -3.57
C ILE A 57 5.80 14.51 -3.87
N SER A 58 5.11 13.50 -3.39
CA SER A 58 3.67 13.37 -3.52
C SER A 58 3.03 13.06 -2.18
N GLY A 59 1.78 13.48 -2.02
CA GLY A 59 1.00 13.17 -0.82
C GLY A 59 -0.48 13.17 -1.15
N GLY A 60 -1.23 12.33 -0.46
CA GLY A 60 -2.66 12.21 -0.70
C GLY A 60 -3.41 11.55 0.43
N THR A 61 -4.72 11.70 0.39
CA THR A 61 -5.64 10.96 1.26
C THR A 61 -6.63 10.21 0.39
N TYR A 62 -6.70 8.91 0.60
CA TYR A 62 -7.59 7.99 -0.09
C TYR A 62 -8.66 7.49 0.89
N ARG A 63 -9.86 7.31 0.41
CA ARG A 63 -10.97 6.79 1.22
C ARG A 63 -11.59 5.60 0.52
N PHE A 64 -11.73 4.51 1.25
CA PHE A 64 -12.33 3.28 0.78
C PHE A 64 -13.61 3.02 1.56
N TYR A 65 -14.64 2.62 0.84
CA TYR A 65 -15.92 2.23 1.39
C TYR A 65 -16.30 0.90 0.74
N ASP A 66 -16.40 -0.12 1.55
CA ASP A 66 -16.93 -1.41 1.14
C ASP A 66 -17.98 -1.85 2.19
N ASP A 67 -18.72 -2.91 1.90
CA ASP A 67 -19.80 -3.38 2.75
C ASP A 67 -19.32 -3.68 4.19
N GLY A 68 -19.58 -2.73 5.07
CA GLY A 68 -19.17 -2.77 6.49
C GLY A 68 -17.75 -2.25 6.79
N THR A 69 -16.93 -1.94 5.79
CA THR A 69 -15.57 -1.41 6.01
C THR A 69 -15.46 0.05 5.56
N ARG A 70 -14.90 0.88 6.41
CA ARG A 70 -14.52 2.26 6.08
C ARG A 70 -13.05 2.42 6.40
N MET A 71 -12.27 2.90 5.43
CA MET A 71 -10.82 3.08 5.59
C MET A 71 -10.38 4.41 4.98
N SER A 72 -9.50 5.10 5.67
CA SER A 72 -8.81 6.30 5.20
C SER A 72 -7.31 6.06 5.22
N ILE A 73 -6.65 6.34 4.12
CA ILE A 73 -5.20 6.22 3.96
C ILE A 73 -4.65 7.61 3.68
N THR A 74 -3.73 8.08 4.51
CA THR A 74 -2.97 9.31 4.25
C THR A 74 -1.52 8.96 4.08
N LYS A 75 -0.91 9.45 3.03
CA LYS A 75 0.45 9.12 2.64
C LYS A 75 1.20 10.35 2.16
N LEU A 76 2.49 10.38 2.46
CA LEU A 76 3.48 11.30 1.92
C LEU A 76 4.70 10.48 1.51
N GLY A 77 5.15 10.64 0.29
CA GLY A 77 6.33 9.95 -0.19
C GLY A 77 7.00 10.71 -1.32
N GLY A 78 8.17 10.24 -1.68
CA GLY A 78 8.89 10.80 -2.81
C GLY A 78 10.08 9.95 -3.19
N LYS A 79 10.45 10.05 -4.46
CA LYS A 79 11.56 9.34 -5.07
C LYS A 79 12.32 10.31 -5.96
N GLY A 80 13.62 10.26 -5.92
CA GLY A 80 14.45 11.19 -6.67
C GLY A 80 15.83 10.63 -7.00
N ILE A 81 16.45 11.25 -8.00
CA ILE A 81 17.82 10.95 -8.43
C ILE A 81 18.80 11.73 -7.55
N LEU A 82 19.83 11.06 -7.07
CA LEU A 82 20.92 11.67 -6.31
C LEU A 82 22.09 12.02 -7.25
N GLY A 83 22.37 13.32 -7.37
CA GLY A 83 23.49 13.82 -8.16
C GLY A 83 23.22 13.85 -9.67
N GLU A 84 24.29 13.99 -10.45
CA GLU A 84 24.22 14.06 -11.90
C GLU A 84 24.34 12.66 -12.54
N PRO A 85 23.66 12.41 -13.67
CA PRO A 85 23.80 11.16 -14.41
C PRO A 85 25.26 10.93 -14.83
N LYS A 86 25.75 9.72 -14.59
CA LYS A 86 27.10 9.30 -14.98
C LYS A 86 27.02 8.44 -16.24
N ARG A 87 27.81 8.77 -17.26
CA ARG A 87 27.87 7.97 -18.49
C ARG A 87 28.51 6.60 -18.26
N LEU A 88 28.03 5.60 -18.95
CA LEU A 88 28.58 4.24 -18.98
C LEU A 88 29.53 4.10 -20.17
N GLY A 89 30.83 4.35 -19.94
CA GLY A 89 31.84 4.32 -20.99
C GLY A 89 31.58 5.36 -22.08
N ASP A 90 31.82 4.97 -23.34
CA ASP A 90 31.61 5.80 -24.53
C ASP A 90 30.19 5.71 -25.10
N SER A 91 29.29 5.05 -24.39
CA SER A 91 27.89 4.90 -24.81
C SER A 91 27.02 6.11 -24.44
N ASP A 92 25.88 6.25 -25.11
CA ASP A 92 24.84 7.23 -24.74
C ASP A 92 24.07 6.83 -23.47
N MET A 93 24.40 5.65 -22.91
CA MET A 93 23.77 5.18 -21.67
C MET A 93 24.33 5.92 -20.46
N SER A 94 23.46 6.16 -19.50
CA SER A 94 23.86 6.76 -18.23
C SER A 94 23.18 6.08 -17.04
N TRP A 95 23.73 6.25 -15.86
CA TRP A 95 23.14 5.77 -14.63
C TRP A 95 23.12 6.86 -13.57
N SER A 96 22.17 6.78 -12.68
CA SER A 96 22.05 7.68 -11.53
C SER A 96 21.58 6.90 -10.31
N PRO A 97 22.17 7.16 -9.12
CA PRO A 97 21.62 6.61 -7.88
C PRO A 97 20.23 7.17 -7.64
N LEU A 98 19.35 6.32 -7.11
CA LEU A 98 17.99 6.64 -6.81
C LEU A 98 17.75 6.43 -5.31
N LEU A 99 17.06 7.38 -4.67
CA LEU A 99 16.63 7.28 -3.28
C LEU A 99 15.17 7.71 -3.18
N GLY A 100 14.40 6.96 -2.43
CA GLY A 100 13.02 7.25 -2.12
C GLY A 100 12.71 7.04 -0.66
N GLY A 101 11.63 7.64 -0.20
CA GLY A 101 11.10 7.45 1.13
C GLY A 101 9.60 7.66 1.16
N THR A 102 8.93 6.99 2.07
CA THR A 102 7.49 7.12 2.25
C THR A 102 7.13 7.03 3.72
N ILE A 103 6.14 7.79 4.12
CA ILE A 103 5.45 7.66 5.40
C ILE A 103 3.96 7.62 5.12
N GLY A 104 3.22 6.88 5.93
CA GLY A 104 1.79 6.78 5.75
C GLY A 104 1.07 6.38 7.02
N TYR A 105 -0.22 6.68 7.01
CA TYR A 105 -1.13 6.38 8.10
C TYR A 105 -2.44 5.85 7.53
N ILE A 106 -2.88 4.71 8.04
CA ILE A 106 -4.20 4.14 7.77
C ILE A 106 -5.01 4.21 9.05
N SER A 107 -6.27 4.58 8.94
CA SER A 107 -7.26 4.39 9.98
C SER A 107 -8.55 3.88 9.37
N GLY A 108 -9.25 3.04 10.09
CA GLY A 108 -10.50 2.50 9.59
C GLY A 108 -11.30 1.77 10.65
N GLU A 109 -12.50 1.39 10.23
CA GLU A 109 -13.42 0.58 11.03
C GLU A 109 -14.05 -0.52 10.17
N ASN A 110 -14.20 -1.69 10.76
CA ASN A 110 -15.00 -2.77 10.23
C ASN A 110 -16.25 -2.92 11.11
N SER A 111 -17.43 -2.79 10.53
CA SER A 111 -18.70 -3.09 11.20
C SER A 111 -19.15 -4.51 10.85
N PHE A 112 -19.55 -5.26 11.85
CA PHE A 112 -20.01 -6.65 11.67
C PHE A 112 -21.52 -6.74 11.48
N ASN A 113 -22.18 -5.68 10.99
CA ASN A 113 -23.63 -5.60 10.90
C ASN A 113 -24.26 -6.70 10.02
N ASN A 114 -23.52 -7.19 9.03
CA ASN A 114 -23.97 -8.28 8.16
C ASN A 114 -23.80 -9.68 8.80
N ASN A 115 -23.23 -9.74 10.00
CA ASN A 115 -23.05 -10.98 10.73
C ASN A 115 -24.06 -11.07 11.87
N PRO A 116 -25.01 -12.02 11.87
CA PRO A 116 -26.07 -12.09 12.87
C PRO A 116 -25.56 -12.32 14.31
N VAL A 117 -24.35 -12.87 14.47
CA VAL A 117 -23.74 -13.14 15.79
C VAL A 117 -22.96 -11.95 16.30
N LEU A 118 -22.27 -11.23 15.39
CA LEU A 118 -21.43 -10.08 15.71
C LEU A 118 -22.06 -8.75 15.37
N ALA A 119 -23.33 -8.71 14.93
CA ALA A 119 -24.04 -7.47 14.63
C ALA A 119 -23.92 -6.47 15.79
N ASN A 120 -23.81 -5.19 15.43
CA ASN A 120 -23.60 -4.08 16.36
C ASN A 120 -22.20 -4.05 17.08
N ASN A 121 -21.28 -4.95 16.72
CA ASN A 121 -19.89 -4.82 17.12
C ASN A 121 -19.08 -4.21 15.99
N ARG A 122 -17.94 -3.60 16.33
CA ARG A 122 -17.02 -3.04 15.34
C ARG A 122 -15.57 -3.27 15.76
N GLU A 123 -14.70 -3.31 14.78
CA GLU A 123 -13.25 -3.27 14.96
C GLU A 123 -12.76 -1.92 14.45
N GLU A 124 -12.00 -1.20 15.24
CA GLU A 124 -11.26 -0.02 14.83
C GLU A 124 -9.80 -0.41 14.66
N PHE A 125 -9.16 0.10 13.61
CA PHE A 125 -7.76 -0.19 13.37
C PHE A 125 -7.00 1.04 12.91
N THR A 126 -5.71 1.05 13.24
CA THR A 126 -4.76 2.05 12.77
C THR A 126 -3.48 1.37 12.33
N THR A 127 -2.83 1.93 11.31
CA THR A 127 -1.50 1.50 10.87
C THR A 127 -0.68 2.72 10.52
N PHE A 128 0.50 2.81 11.09
CA PHE A 128 1.53 3.75 10.67
C PHE A 128 2.62 2.97 9.96
N ALA A 129 3.14 3.50 8.85
CA ALA A 129 4.28 2.90 8.15
C ALA A 129 5.27 3.94 7.69
N ALA A 130 6.54 3.53 7.64
CA ALA A 130 7.63 4.28 7.07
C ALA A 130 8.50 3.36 6.21
N GLY A 131 8.91 3.86 5.04
CA GLY A 131 9.71 3.09 4.10
C GLY A 131 10.84 3.91 3.51
N LEU A 132 11.91 3.21 3.16
CA LEU A 132 13.04 3.74 2.40
C LEU A 132 13.27 2.84 1.18
N GLU A 133 13.56 3.44 0.05
CA GLU A 133 13.89 2.75 -1.20
C GLU A 133 15.22 3.28 -1.72
N SER A 134 16.09 2.40 -2.18
CA SER A 134 17.35 2.75 -2.82
C SER A 134 17.52 1.93 -4.09
N GLY A 135 18.06 2.53 -5.14
CA GLY A 135 18.19 1.88 -6.43
C GLY A 135 19.09 2.63 -7.40
N VAL A 136 18.96 2.26 -8.65
CA VAL A 136 19.70 2.87 -9.76
C VAL A 136 18.74 3.11 -10.90
N LYS A 137 18.73 4.32 -11.45
CA LYS A 137 18.07 4.62 -12.74
C LYS A 137 19.11 4.47 -13.85
N LEU A 138 18.85 3.55 -14.75
CA LEU A 138 19.64 3.31 -15.97
C LEU A 138 18.90 3.93 -17.15
N SER A 139 19.46 4.97 -17.76
CA SER A 139 18.94 5.55 -18.99
C SER A 139 19.61 4.83 -20.16
N LEU A 140 18.86 3.94 -20.83
CA LEU A 140 19.33 3.15 -21.97
C LEU A 140 19.31 3.98 -23.25
N THR A 141 18.31 4.85 -23.39
CA THR A 141 18.18 5.84 -24.45
C THR A 141 17.70 7.17 -23.84
N ARG A 142 17.48 8.18 -24.64
CA ARG A 142 16.88 9.44 -24.19
C ARG A 142 15.45 9.30 -23.69
N GLU A 143 14.77 8.24 -24.11
CA GLU A 143 13.35 8.01 -23.85
C GLU A 143 13.11 6.83 -22.90
N LEU A 144 14.03 5.85 -22.85
CA LEU A 144 13.85 4.59 -22.11
C LEU A 144 14.77 4.52 -20.88
N ASN A 145 14.15 4.35 -19.72
CA ASN A 145 14.82 4.16 -18.45
C ASN A 145 14.41 2.82 -17.81
N ILE A 146 15.34 2.21 -17.08
CA ILE A 146 15.09 1.02 -16.26
C ILE A 146 15.61 1.33 -14.84
N GLY A 147 14.80 1.02 -13.83
CA GLY A 147 15.09 1.36 -12.44
C GLY A 147 14.98 0.17 -11.48
N PRO A 148 16.00 -0.71 -11.37
CA PRO A 148 16.01 -1.68 -10.30
C PRO A 148 16.21 -0.98 -8.95
N SER A 149 15.44 -1.41 -7.93
CA SER A 149 15.50 -0.85 -6.59
C SER A 149 15.18 -1.88 -5.52
N LEU A 150 15.54 -1.55 -4.29
CA LEU A 150 15.28 -2.32 -3.09
C LEU A 150 14.71 -1.40 -2.02
N GLY A 151 13.51 -1.71 -1.56
CA GLY A 151 12.82 -1.01 -0.48
C GLY A 151 12.85 -1.79 0.82
N LEU A 152 12.79 -1.06 1.92
CA LEU A 152 12.55 -1.57 3.27
C LEU A 152 11.42 -0.76 3.89
N ILE A 153 10.38 -1.44 4.38
CA ILE A 153 9.19 -0.80 4.96
C ILE A 153 8.95 -1.41 6.32
N TYR A 154 8.89 -0.55 7.34
CA TYR A 154 8.44 -0.91 8.67
C TYR A 154 7.06 -0.33 8.90
N ALA A 155 6.18 -1.10 9.53
CA ALA A 155 4.88 -0.61 9.95
C ALA A 155 4.57 -1.03 11.39
N HIS A 156 3.62 -0.33 11.98
CA HIS A 156 3.00 -0.64 13.26
C HIS A 156 1.49 -0.60 13.08
N SER A 157 0.82 -1.71 13.37
CA SER A 157 -0.63 -1.84 13.22
C SER A 157 -1.26 -2.20 14.55
N ASP A 158 -2.29 -1.44 14.93
CA ASP A 158 -3.13 -1.69 16.09
C ASP A 158 -4.55 -2.03 15.66
N SER A 159 -5.18 -2.93 16.38
CA SER A 159 -6.60 -3.26 16.26
C SER A 159 -7.27 -3.16 17.63
N SER A 160 -8.46 -2.59 17.65
CA SER A 160 -9.28 -2.45 18.86
C SER A 160 -10.72 -2.85 18.58
N PHE A 161 -11.17 -3.89 19.27
CA PHE A 161 -12.54 -4.36 19.18
C PHE A 161 -13.46 -3.55 20.11
N LYS A 162 -14.53 -3.01 19.56
CA LYS A 162 -15.58 -2.24 20.26
C LYS A 162 -16.85 -3.07 20.35
N PRO A 163 -17.10 -3.74 21.48
CA PRO A 163 -18.30 -4.53 21.64
C PRO A 163 -19.52 -3.61 21.75
N GLY A 164 -20.56 -3.91 20.97
CA GLY A 164 -21.89 -3.29 21.06
C GLY A 164 -22.93 -4.23 21.62
N THR A 165 -22.55 -5.47 21.99
CA THR A 165 -23.43 -6.51 22.53
C THR A 165 -22.82 -7.19 23.76
N PRO A 166 -23.61 -7.80 24.65
CA PRO A 166 -23.10 -8.60 25.77
C PRO A 166 -22.22 -9.77 25.29
N LEU A 167 -22.61 -10.42 24.17
CA LEU A 167 -21.83 -11.48 23.56
C LEU A 167 -20.49 -10.95 23.06
N GLY A 168 -20.46 -9.81 22.36
CA GLY A 168 -19.25 -9.15 21.94
C GLY A 168 -18.30 -8.83 23.12
N SER A 169 -18.84 -8.35 24.24
CA SER A 169 -18.06 -8.09 25.45
C SER A 169 -17.44 -9.37 26.01
N HIS A 170 -18.19 -10.46 26.02
CA HIS A 170 -17.69 -11.76 26.46
C HIS A 170 -16.59 -12.31 25.54
N LEU A 171 -16.77 -12.20 24.22
CA LEU A 171 -15.75 -12.59 23.24
C LEU A 171 -14.47 -11.77 23.38
N LYS A 172 -14.60 -10.45 23.59
CA LYS A 172 -13.45 -9.58 23.86
C LYS A 172 -12.70 -10.02 25.11
N GLN A 173 -13.40 -10.40 26.16
CA GLN A 173 -12.79 -10.87 27.42
C GLN A 173 -12.03 -12.19 27.22
N LEU A 174 -12.56 -13.10 26.40
CA LEU A 174 -11.94 -14.41 26.16
C LEU A 174 -10.73 -14.34 25.19
N TYR A 175 -10.81 -13.50 24.18
CA TYR A 175 -9.87 -13.49 23.03
C TYR A 175 -9.14 -12.15 22.85
N GLY A 176 -9.25 -11.22 23.81
CA GLY A 176 -8.50 -9.98 23.81
C GLY A 176 -7.00 -10.24 23.84
N GLY A 177 -6.25 -9.51 23.02
CA GLY A 177 -4.82 -9.71 22.84
C GLY A 177 -4.46 -10.89 21.92
N GLN A 178 -5.42 -11.69 21.49
CA GLN A 178 -5.21 -12.81 20.55
C GLN A 178 -5.89 -12.55 19.19
N LEU A 179 -7.22 -12.48 19.19
CA LEU A 179 -8.03 -12.21 18.01
C LEU A 179 -8.61 -10.78 18.00
N PHE A 180 -8.68 -10.15 19.15
CA PHE A 180 -9.15 -8.79 19.35
C PHE A 180 -8.12 -7.99 20.15
N ASP A 181 -8.07 -6.67 19.96
CA ASP A 181 -7.16 -5.77 20.65
C ASP A 181 -5.69 -6.22 20.52
N TRP A 182 -5.25 -6.44 19.30
CA TRP A 182 -3.89 -6.89 18.97
C TRP A 182 -3.07 -5.78 18.32
N ASN A 183 -1.77 -5.92 18.41
CA ASN A 183 -0.82 -5.15 17.61
C ASN A 183 0.20 -6.05 16.92
N ILE A 184 0.75 -5.57 15.82
CA ILE A 184 1.78 -6.25 15.04
C ILE A 184 2.71 -5.22 14.40
N ASP A 185 3.99 -5.55 14.36
CA ASP A 185 5.04 -4.78 13.69
C ASP A 185 5.57 -5.58 12.51
N PRO A 186 5.03 -5.41 11.31
CA PRO A 186 5.58 -6.01 10.11
C PRO A 186 6.76 -5.23 9.56
N LEU A 187 7.73 -5.96 9.01
CA LEU A 187 8.85 -5.45 8.23
C LEU A 187 8.79 -6.10 6.84
N SER A 188 8.88 -5.29 5.80
CA SER A 188 8.84 -5.75 4.41
C SER A 188 10.12 -5.41 3.67
N LEU A 189 10.68 -6.37 2.96
CA LEU A 189 11.71 -6.18 1.95
C LEU A 189 11.06 -6.17 0.57
N VAL A 190 11.34 -5.14 -0.23
CA VAL A 190 10.62 -4.85 -1.47
C VAL A 190 11.58 -4.67 -2.64
N PRO A 191 12.06 -5.76 -3.29
CA PRO A 191 12.69 -5.61 -4.59
C PRO A 191 11.67 -5.11 -5.61
N ALA A 192 12.07 -4.13 -6.41
CA ALA A 192 11.24 -3.56 -7.45
C ALA A 192 12.01 -3.27 -8.73
N LEU A 193 11.28 -3.25 -9.84
CA LEU A 193 11.78 -2.92 -11.16
C LEU A 193 10.83 -1.95 -11.84
N ASP A 194 11.34 -0.76 -12.19
CA ASP A 194 10.64 0.26 -12.95
C ASP A 194 11.11 0.19 -14.41
N ILE A 195 10.19 0.26 -15.34
CA ILE A 195 10.45 0.48 -16.77
C ILE A 195 9.68 1.72 -17.16
N GLN A 196 10.38 2.76 -17.59
CA GLN A 196 9.80 4.06 -17.87
C GLN A 196 10.17 4.50 -19.29
N TYR A 197 9.16 4.80 -20.09
CA TYR A 197 9.31 5.39 -21.42
C TYR A 197 8.78 6.82 -21.40
N GLU A 198 9.62 7.79 -21.73
CA GLU A 198 9.28 9.22 -21.74
C GLU A 198 9.37 9.74 -23.17
N LYS A 199 8.29 10.33 -23.67
CA LYS A 199 8.24 10.93 -24.99
C LYS A 199 7.78 12.37 -24.93
N PRO A 200 8.68 13.34 -25.16
CA PRO A 200 8.26 14.71 -25.42
C PRO A 200 7.65 14.80 -26.82
N PHE A 201 6.43 15.30 -26.95
CA PHE A 201 5.81 15.61 -28.23
C PHE A 201 6.21 16.99 -28.74
N ASN A 202 6.37 17.91 -27.81
CA ASN A 202 6.86 19.27 -28.04
C ASN A 202 7.48 19.81 -26.74
N ASN A 203 7.81 21.10 -26.70
CA ASN A 203 8.41 21.71 -25.52
C ASN A 203 7.47 21.77 -24.28
N ASP A 204 6.19 21.55 -24.50
CA ASP A 204 5.16 21.76 -23.48
C ASP A 204 4.44 20.45 -23.08
N LEU A 205 4.41 19.44 -23.94
CA LEU A 205 3.69 18.18 -23.71
C LEU A 205 4.63 16.98 -23.65
N LYS A 206 4.58 16.26 -22.54
CA LYS A 206 5.32 15.01 -22.32
C LYS A 206 4.35 13.87 -21.96
N LEU A 207 4.53 12.74 -22.61
CA LEU A 207 3.93 11.45 -22.26
C LEU A 207 4.94 10.61 -21.49
N THR A 208 4.53 10.03 -20.39
CA THR A 208 5.30 9.01 -19.67
C THR A 208 4.47 7.72 -19.58
N LEU A 209 5.07 6.63 -19.98
CA LEU A 209 4.55 5.28 -19.74
C LEU A 209 5.43 4.64 -18.66
N LEU A 210 4.82 4.18 -17.58
CA LEU A 210 5.51 3.50 -16.49
C LEU A 210 4.93 2.10 -16.31
N SER A 211 5.81 1.12 -16.18
CA SER A 211 5.48 -0.21 -15.68
C SER A 211 6.39 -0.50 -14.50
N ARG A 212 5.82 -0.69 -13.32
CA ARG A 212 6.53 -0.98 -12.08
C ARG A 212 6.07 -2.32 -11.53
N PHE A 213 6.99 -3.23 -11.30
CA PHE A 213 6.76 -4.47 -10.57
C PHE A 213 7.46 -4.38 -9.21
N ALA A 214 6.71 -4.58 -8.13
CA ALA A 214 7.23 -4.61 -6.76
C ALA A 214 6.78 -5.90 -6.07
N TRP A 215 7.73 -6.59 -5.43
CA TRP A 215 7.46 -7.82 -4.68
C TRP A 215 7.72 -7.59 -3.19
N PHE A 216 6.71 -7.78 -2.39
CA PHE A 216 6.74 -7.59 -0.94
C PHE A 216 6.98 -8.93 -0.26
N ASN A 217 8.10 -9.02 0.46
CA ASN A 217 8.37 -10.11 1.39
C ASN A 217 8.27 -9.54 2.79
N THR A 218 7.23 -9.91 3.51
CA THR A 218 6.85 -9.31 4.79
C THR A 218 6.90 -10.35 5.89
N TRP A 219 7.45 -9.98 7.03
CA TRP A 219 7.46 -10.79 8.24
C TRP A 219 7.16 -9.94 9.47
N SER A 220 6.53 -10.53 10.49
CA SER A 220 6.29 -9.86 11.77
C SER A 220 7.58 -9.87 12.61
N VAL A 221 8.07 -8.70 13.01
CA VAL A 221 9.24 -8.57 13.90
C VAL A 221 8.84 -8.50 15.36
N ALA A 222 7.62 -8.02 15.65
CA ALA A 222 6.99 -8.06 16.95
C ALA A 222 5.46 -8.17 16.82
N SER A 223 4.83 -8.72 17.83
CA SER A 223 3.37 -8.73 17.94
C SER A 223 2.93 -9.01 19.38
N SER A 224 1.72 -8.57 19.74
CA SER A 224 1.10 -8.85 21.04
C SER A 224 0.64 -10.30 21.19
N SER A 225 0.58 -11.06 20.09
CA SER A 225 0.07 -12.42 20.07
C SER A 225 0.97 -13.33 19.22
N SER A 226 1.28 -14.51 19.74
CA SER A 226 2.01 -15.54 18.97
C SER A 226 1.27 -16.00 17.72
N TYR A 227 -0.04 -15.85 17.67
CA TYR A 227 -0.87 -16.15 16.50
C TYR A 227 -0.64 -15.20 15.32
N LEU A 228 -0.06 -14.01 15.57
CA LEU A 228 0.24 -13.03 14.54
C LEU A 228 1.67 -13.11 14.01
N HIS A 229 2.51 -13.98 14.61
CA HIS A 229 3.85 -14.23 14.09
C HIS A 229 3.81 -15.01 12.78
N GLY A 230 4.59 -14.55 11.82
CA GLY A 230 4.73 -15.24 10.54
C GLY A 230 5.27 -14.34 9.43
N SER A 231 5.20 -14.87 8.22
CA SER A 231 5.62 -14.19 7.01
C SER A 231 4.55 -14.34 5.94
N GLY A 232 4.53 -13.40 5.01
CA GLY A 232 3.69 -13.40 3.84
C GLY A 232 4.43 -12.85 2.64
N SER A 233 3.87 -13.02 1.46
CA SER A 233 4.36 -12.40 0.25
C SER A 233 3.21 -11.83 -0.55
N SER A 234 3.48 -10.75 -1.27
CA SER A 234 2.56 -10.16 -2.21
C SER A 234 3.30 -9.47 -3.32
N TYR A 235 2.60 -9.13 -4.37
CA TYR A 235 3.16 -8.29 -5.41
C TYR A 235 2.14 -7.26 -5.89
N ASP A 236 2.70 -6.16 -6.41
CA ASP A 236 1.99 -5.13 -7.14
C ASP A 236 2.67 -4.91 -8.49
N TRP A 237 1.87 -4.91 -9.54
CA TRP A 237 2.30 -4.56 -10.88
C TRP A 237 1.49 -3.38 -11.38
N GLU A 238 2.05 -2.17 -11.18
CA GLU A 238 1.48 -0.92 -11.67
C GLU A 238 1.82 -0.71 -13.14
N ASN A 239 0.81 -0.33 -13.93
CA ASN A 239 0.97 0.16 -15.30
C ASN A 239 0.28 1.51 -15.41
N ARG A 240 1.05 2.55 -15.76
CA ARG A 240 0.59 3.94 -15.73
C ARG A 240 0.86 4.66 -17.03
N VAL A 241 -0.12 5.44 -17.47
CA VAL A 241 -0.02 6.41 -18.56
C VAL A 241 -0.19 7.80 -17.98
N ASP A 242 0.83 8.61 -18.08
CA ASP A 242 0.91 9.95 -17.50
C ASP A 242 1.12 11.00 -18.58
N LEU A 243 0.35 12.08 -18.53
CA LEU A 243 0.49 13.24 -19.39
C LEU A 243 0.86 14.46 -18.55
N ASP A 244 1.89 15.18 -18.95
CA ASP A 244 2.33 16.42 -18.34
C ASP A 244 2.31 17.52 -19.40
N LEU A 245 1.63 18.64 -19.08
CA LEU A 245 1.48 19.80 -19.93
C LEU A 245 2.01 21.04 -19.22
N ARG A 246 3.05 21.66 -19.77
CA ARG A 246 3.55 22.94 -19.32
C ARG A 246 2.58 24.04 -19.76
N LEU A 247 2.09 24.81 -18.82
CA LEU A 247 1.21 25.96 -19.11
C LEU A 247 2.04 27.21 -19.42
N PRO A 248 1.58 28.10 -20.30
CA PRO A 248 2.24 29.38 -20.59
C PRO A 248 2.06 30.41 -19.45
N LEU A 249 1.94 29.89 -18.21
CA LEU A 249 1.69 30.67 -17.00
C LEU A 249 2.82 30.46 -16.00
N LYS A 250 3.08 31.51 -15.21
CA LYS A 250 3.99 31.38 -14.06
C LYS A 250 3.24 31.84 -12.81
N LEU A 251 3.39 31.04 -11.75
CA LEU A 251 2.88 31.37 -10.43
C LEU A 251 4.07 31.59 -9.50
N PHE A 252 4.14 32.75 -8.85
CA PHE A 252 5.28 33.17 -8.02
C PHE A 252 6.64 33.11 -8.74
N GLY A 253 6.66 33.28 -10.07
CA GLY A 253 7.88 33.23 -10.88
C GLY A 253 8.25 31.82 -11.37
N PHE A 254 7.57 30.78 -10.89
CA PHE A 254 7.79 29.38 -11.31
C PHE A 254 6.87 29.00 -12.45
N PRO A 255 7.35 28.22 -13.44
CA PRO A 255 6.49 27.69 -14.49
C PRO A 255 5.43 26.78 -13.88
N LEU A 256 4.22 26.88 -14.39
CA LEU A 256 3.09 26.05 -13.96
C LEU A 256 2.91 24.90 -14.94
N HIS A 257 2.76 23.69 -14.40
CA HIS A 257 2.42 22.51 -15.16
C HIS A 257 1.08 21.95 -14.70
N THR A 258 0.34 21.35 -15.59
CA THR A 258 -0.82 20.55 -15.28
C THR A 258 -0.64 19.17 -15.90
N GLY A 259 -1.22 18.18 -15.31
CA GLY A 259 -1.13 16.84 -15.84
C GLY A 259 -2.05 15.91 -15.11
N GLY A 260 -1.92 14.63 -15.46
CA GLY A 260 -2.65 13.58 -14.79
C GLY A 260 -2.27 12.23 -15.35
N TYR A 261 -2.63 11.21 -14.61
CA TYR A 261 -2.39 9.85 -15.05
C TYR A 261 -3.58 8.93 -14.80
N VAL A 262 -3.58 7.85 -15.57
CA VAL A 262 -4.41 6.68 -15.33
C VAL A 262 -3.46 5.51 -15.05
N ALA A 263 -3.70 4.79 -13.96
CA ALA A 263 -2.94 3.60 -13.61
C ALA A 263 -3.86 2.39 -13.43
N LEU A 264 -3.29 1.23 -13.72
CA LEU A 264 -3.83 -0.09 -13.43
C LEU A 264 -2.81 -0.83 -12.58
N ASP A 265 -3.20 -1.21 -11.37
CA ASP A 265 -2.44 -2.05 -10.47
C ASP A 265 -3.00 -3.48 -10.52
N VAL A 266 -2.13 -4.46 -10.71
CA VAL A 266 -2.45 -5.89 -10.64
C VAL A 266 -1.84 -6.44 -9.37
N LEU A 267 -2.71 -6.82 -8.43
CA LEU A 267 -2.34 -7.26 -7.09
C LEU A 267 -2.36 -8.79 -7.00
N GLY A 268 -1.40 -9.37 -6.30
CA GLY A 268 -1.32 -10.81 -6.15
C GLY A 268 -1.04 -11.29 -4.74
N ASP A 269 -1.11 -12.61 -4.58
CA ASP A 269 -0.84 -13.35 -3.34
C ASP A 269 -1.66 -12.84 -2.13
N ASP A 270 -1.03 -12.66 -0.98
CA ASP A 270 -1.70 -12.30 0.27
C ASP A 270 -2.47 -10.98 0.18
N PHE A 271 -1.97 -10.01 -0.63
CA PHE A 271 -2.65 -8.73 -0.81
C PHE A 271 -4.00 -8.89 -1.52
N ARG A 272 -4.02 -9.63 -2.65
CA ARG A 272 -5.26 -9.95 -3.38
C ARG A 272 -6.27 -10.66 -2.48
N ASP A 273 -5.79 -11.64 -1.69
CA ASP A 273 -6.64 -12.43 -0.81
C ASP A 273 -7.24 -11.58 0.32
N THR A 274 -6.53 -10.53 0.73
CA THR A 274 -6.96 -9.61 1.79
C THR A 274 -7.90 -8.53 1.29
N VAL A 275 -7.57 -7.88 0.18
CA VAL A 275 -8.40 -6.77 -0.37
C VAL A 275 -9.63 -7.30 -1.10
N GLY A 276 -9.59 -8.57 -1.56
CA GLY A 276 -10.71 -9.21 -2.27
C GLY A 276 -10.79 -8.86 -3.75
N THR A 277 -9.84 -8.06 -4.26
CA THR A 277 -9.70 -7.75 -5.68
C THR A 277 -8.27 -7.99 -6.13
N ASN A 278 -8.10 -8.33 -7.40
CA ASN A 278 -6.79 -8.46 -8.04
C ASN A 278 -6.42 -7.26 -8.90
N THR A 279 -7.29 -6.26 -9.01
CA THR A 279 -7.04 -5.08 -9.82
C THR A 279 -7.55 -3.82 -9.13
N MET A 280 -6.77 -2.74 -9.25
CA MET A 280 -7.17 -1.40 -8.83
C MET A 280 -6.95 -0.43 -10.00
N TYR A 281 -7.82 0.56 -10.11
CA TYR A 281 -7.70 1.62 -11.10
C TYR A 281 -7.53 2.94 -10.38
N THR A 282 -6.52 3.71 -10.80
CA THR A 282 -6.26 5.05 -10.27
C THR A 282 -6.40 6.07 -11.39
N VAL A 283 -7.11 7.15 -11.11
CA VAL A 283 -7.16 8.34 -11.97
C VAL A 283 -6.72 9.52 -11.13
N ASN A 284 -5.71 10.23 -11.58
CA ASN A 284 -5.13 11.37 -10.89
C ASN A 284 -5.08 12.59 -11.81
N GLY A 285 -5.34 13.76 -11.23
CA GLY A 285 -5.11 15.05 -11.86
C GLY A 285 -4.22 15.89 -10.94
N ARG A 286 -3.23 16.60 -11.50
CA ARG A 286 -2.27 17.37 -10.72
C ARG A 286 -2.05 18.76 -11.32
N LEU A 287 -1.71 19.67 -10.43
CA LEU A 287 -1.17 20.98 -10.77
C LEU A 287 0.18 21.13 -10.07
N VAL A 288 1.24 21.41 -10.82
CA VAL A 288 2.61 21.34 -10.33
C VAL A 288 3.29 22.68 -10.56
N LEU A 289 3.94 23.22 -9.53
CA LEU A 289 4.84 24.36 -9.65
C LEU A 289 6.24 23.81 -9.97
N GLY A 290 6.74 24.17 -11.16
CA GLY A 290 8.02 23.66 -11.66
C GLY A 290 9.24 24.32 -11.02
N GLU A 291 10.33 23.58 -10.97
CA GLU A 291 11.72 23.92 -10.66
C GLU A 291 11.96 24.91 -9.50
N LEU A 292 12.02 24.41 -8.28
CA LEU A 292 12.73 25.08 -7.19
C LEU A 292 14.25 24.89 -7.40
N SER A 293 14.85 25.73 -8.25
CA SER A 293 16.30 25.76 -8.40
C SER A 293 16.93 26.38 -7.14
N GLY A 294 17.60 25.58 -6.32
CA GLY A 294 18.41 26.14 -5.23
C GLY A 294 18.49 25.32 -3.95
N LEU A 295 17.47 24.61 -3.55
CA LEU A 295 17.48 23.73 -2.38
C LEU A 295 17.14 22.32 -2.84
N TRP A 296 18.13 21.46 -2.95
CA TRP A 296 18.00 20.01 -3.21
C TRP A 296 17.59 19.59 -4.62
N LYS A 297 17.77 20.38 -5.68
CA LYS A 297 17.34 20.03 -7.05
C LYS A 297 15.98 19.28 -7.06
N LEU A 298 15.03 19.72 -6.23
CA LEU A 298 13.66 19.28 -6.29
C LEU A 298 13.06 19.84 -7.56
N ASN A 299 12.98 19.03 -8.60
CA ASN A 299 12.50 19.48 -9.90
C ASN A 299 10.97 19.70 -9.90
N TRP A 300 10.25 19.14 -8.94
CA TRP A 300 8.78 19.16 -8.88
C TRP A 300 8.26 19.17 -7.45
N LEU A 301 7.28 20.04 -7.18
CA LEU A 301 6.36 19.96 -6.05
C LEU A 301 4.96 19.76 -6.62
N GLY A 302 4.37 18.62 -6.40
CA GLY A 302 3.03 18.24 -6.83
C GLY A 302 2.09 17.98 -5.66
#